data_1aadda2066cdf5287d8f7908420728f0
#
_entry.id   1aadda2066cdf5287d8f7908420728f0
#
_cell.length_a   1.000
_cell.length_b   1.000
_cell.length_c   1.000
_cell.angle_alpha   90.00
_cell.angle_beta   90.00
_cell.angle_gamma   90.00
#
_symmetry.space_group_name_H-M   'P 1'
#
loop_
_entity.id
_entity.type
_entity.pdbx_description
1 polymer ?
#
loop_
_entity_poly.entity_id
_entity_poly.type
_entity_poly.pdbx_seq_one_letter_code
_entity_poly.pdbx_strand_id
1 'polypeptide(L)'
;RRLDESADILILQKAPELSMASCGYPYYVGGVFNDRRMLLCTPAGVVRDPGFFLAAKGIRAKPGTEVTDIDRARKVVVARSLDTGAIEEHPYDKLILATGARPKMPPVKGIDLKGISTLQSMQDADYLRKVRDERKISKAIIVGGGLIGIEACEALHLAGFQITVVEVLPQILTFLDPQLAALAENHVRSKGANVITGNGIAEFLGEDGV
;
A
#
# COMPACT_ATOMS: atom_id res chain seq x y z
N ARG A 1 24.63 -6.16 8.24
CA ARG A 1 25.10 -6.44 9.61
C ARG A 1 25.34 -7.93 9.86
N ARG A 2 24.45 -8.86 9.52
CA ARG A 2 24.68 -10.31 9.78
C ARG A 2 25.92 -10.90 9.12
N LEU A 3 26.30 -10.38 7.94
CA LEU A 3 27.47 -10.83 7.18
C LEU A 3 28.72 -9.98 7.46
N ASP A 4 28.53 -8.76 7.93
CA ASP A 4 29.58 -7.82 8.28
C ASP A 4 29.08 -6.91 9.41
N GLU A 5 29.57 -7.16 10.61
CA GLU A 5 29.19 -6.40 11.81
C GLU A 5 29.78 -4.99 11.83
N SER A 6 30.83 -4.72 11.05
CA SER A 6 31.45 -3.40 10.92
C SER A 6 30.69 -2.46 10.01
N ALA A 7 29.78 -3.00 9.16
CA ALA A 7 29.02 -2.18 8.23
C ALA A 7 28.16 -1.12 8.96
N ASP A 8 28.34 0.15 8.61
CA ASP A 8 27.46 1.24 9.04
C ASP A 8 26.28 1.35 8.07
N ILE A 9 25.07 1.10 8.56
CA ILE A 9 23.87 1.09 7.72
C ILE A 9 22.93 2.19 8.17
N LEU A 10 22.56 3.04 7.24
CA LEU A 10 21.56 4.10 7.42
C LEU A 10 20.37 3.87 6.48
N ILE A 11 19.16 3.85 7.04
CA ILE A 11 17.91 3.87 6.29
C ILE A 11 17.36 5.29 6.28
N LEU A 12 17.11 5.85 5.10
CA LEU A 12 16.37 7.09 4.90
C LEU A 12 14.97 6.70 4.39
N GLN A 13 13.94 7.07 5.14
CA GLN A 13 12.55 6.69 4.87
C GLN A 13 11.68 7.94 4.81
N LYS A 14 11.00 8.17 3.67
CA LYS A 14 10.09 9.31 3.52
C LYS A 14 8.86 9.21 4.43
N ALA A 15 8.25 8.03 4.51
CA ALA A 15 7.11 7.79 5.40
C ALA A 15 7.52 7.84 6.89
N PRO A 16 6.60 8.17 7.79
CA PRO A 16 6.88 8.14 9.22
C PRO A 16 7.11 6.74 9.77
N GLU A 17 6.56 5.71 9.11
CA GLU A 17 6.71 4.32 9.52
C GLU A 17 7.89 3.65 8.80
N LEU A 18 8.78 3.00 9.56
CA LEU A 18 9.97 2.33 9.01
C LEU A 18 9.70 0.94 8.45
N SER A 19 8.81 0.20 9.08
CA SER A 19 8.54 -1.19 8.72
C SER A 19 7.04 -1.44 8.84
N MET A 20 6.42 -1.61 7.70
CA MET A 20 4.98 -1.80 7.58
C MET A 20 4.67 -3.16 6.96
N ALA A 21 3.78 -3.92 7.59
CA ALA A 21 3.24 -5.13 7.01
C ALA A 21 2.11 -4.77 6.03
N SER A 22 2.46 -4.27 4.85
CA SER A 22 1.49 -3.76 3.86
C SER A 22 0.48 -4.80 3.39
N CYS A 23 0.85 -6.09 3.37
CA CYS A 23 -0.08 -7.19 3.12
C CYS A 23 -1.20 -7.29 4.18
N GLY A 24 -1.06 -6.61 5.30
CA GLY A 24 -2.10 -6.52 6.34
C GLY A 24 -3.14 -5.43 6.12
N TYR A 25 -2.96 -4.54 5.14
CA TYR A 25 -3.91 -3.45 4.88
C TYR A 25 -5.34 -3.94 4.60
N PRO A 26 -5.58 -4.96 3.75
CA PRO A 26 -6.92 -5.48 3.53
C PRO A 26 -7.56 -5.96 4.83
N TYR A 27 -6.83 -6.69 5.66
CA TYR A 27 -7.33 -7.20 6.94
C TYR A 27 -7.66 -6.08 7.93
N TYR A 28 -6.84 -5.01 7.96
CA TYR A 28 -7.13 -3.82 8.75
C TYR A 28 -8.38 -3.09 8.25
N VAL A 29 -8.51 -2.90 6.95
CA VAL A 29 -9.70 -2.30 6.31
C VAL A 29 -10.94 -3.15 6.59
N GLY A 30 -10.86 -4.47 6.43
CA GLY A 30 -11.95 -5.41 6.69
C GLY A 30 -12.34 -5.55 8.16
N GLY A 31 -11.48 -5.09 9.09
CA GLY A 31 -11.75 -5.14 10.53
C GLY A 31 -11.39 -6.46 11.20
N VAL A 32 -10.55 -7.26 10.59
CA VAL A 32 -10.00 -8.48 11.21
C VAL A 32 -9.21 -8.11 12.49
N PHE A 33 -8.58 -6.94 12.48
CA PHE A 33 -8.02 -6.30 13.67
C PHE A 33 -8.26 -4.79 13.63
N ASN A 34 -8.19 -4.15 14.82
CA ASN A 34 -8.56 -2.75 14.98
C ASN A 34 -7.37 -1.82 15.23
N ASP A 35 -6.29 -2.32 15.79
CA ASP A 35 -5.11 -1.52 16.11
C ASP A 35 -4.12 -1.52 14.94
N ARG A 36 -3.97 -0.38 14.25
CA ARG A 36 -3.00 -0.22 13.14
C ARG A 36 -1.56 -0.52 13.55
N ARG A 37 -1.23 -0.41 14.86
CA ARG A 37 0.11 -0.73 15.35
C ARG A 37 0.48 -2.19 15.14
N MET A 38 -0.50 -3.09 14.99
CA MET A 38 -0.24 -4.49 14.66
C MET A 38 0.52 -4.64 13.34
N LEU A 39 0.34 -3.71 12.40
CA LEU A 39 1.08 -3.67 11.14
C LEU A 39 2.54 -3.23 11.29
N LEU A 40 2.87 -2.59 12.42
CA LEU A 40 4.20 -2.05 12.72
C LEU A 40 4.99 -2.95 13.67
N CYS A 41 4.34 -3.90 14.34
CA CYS A 41 4.94 -4.70 15.39
C CYS A 41 5.58 -6.00 14.88
N THR A 42 6.51 -6.51 15.68
CA THR A 42 6.92 -7.92 15.62
C THR A 42 5.77 -8.82 16.10
N PRO A 43 5.82 -10.15 15.87
CA PRO A 43 4.85 -11.07 16.46
C PRO A 43 4.75 -10.98 17.99
N ALA A 44 5.81 -10.53 18.67
CA ALA A 44 5.82 -10.30 20.13
C ALA A 44 5.28 -8.91 20.54
N GLY A 45 4.70 -8.14 19.62
CA GLY A 45 4.10 -6.84 19.91
C GLY A 45 5.09 -5.67 20.02
N VAL A 46 6.36 -5.87 19.71
CA VAL A 46 7.36 -4.79 19.76
C VAL A 46 7.30 -3.96 18.47
N VAL A 47 7.10 -2.65 18.60
CA VAL A 47 7.08 -1.72 17.46
C VAL A 47 8.46 -1.68 16.80
N ARG A 48 8.49 -1.78 15.48
CA ARG A 48 9.72 -1.70 14.67
C ARG A 48 10.04 -0.25 14.32
N ASP A 49 10.35 0.54 15.32
CA ASP A 49 10.76 1.94 15.23
C ASP A 49 12.29 2.09 15.05
N PRO A 50 12.84 3.32 14.96
CA PRO A 50 14.29 3.55 14.88
C PRO A 50 15.06 2.93 16.05
N GLY A 51 14.51 2.97 17.26
CA GLY A 51 15.12 2.37 18.45
C GLY A 51 15.25 0.85 18.34
N PHE A 52 14.19 0.19 17.86
CA PHE A 52 14.22 -1.25 17.58
C PHE A 52 15.31 -1.60 16.55
N PHE A 53 15.36 -0.86 15.42
CA PHE A 53 16.37 -1.14 14.39
C PHE A 53 17.79 -0.93 14.91
N LEU A 54 18.01 0.11 15.71
CA LEU A 54 19.31 0.35 16.32
C LEU A 54 19.69 -0.76 17.32
N ALA A 55 18.81 -1.06 18.27
CA ALA A 55 19.09 -2.02 19.34
C ALA A 55 19.19 -3.47 18.83
N ALA A 56 18.23 -3.90 17.98
CA ALA A 56 18.15 -5.29 17.55
C ALA A 56 19.00 -5.62 16.31
N LYS A 57 19.35 -4.60 15.50
CA LYS A 57 20.01 -4.78 14.20
C LYS A 57 21.29 -3.97 14.03
N GLY A 58 21.59 -3.02 14.92
CA GLY A 58 22.67 -2.05 14.75
C GLY A 58 22.51 -1.17 13.51
N ILE A 59 21.27 -0.90 13.09
CA ILE A 59 20.94 -0.12 11.89
C ILE A 59 20.34 1.21 12.33
N ARG A 60 20.93 2.30 11.85
CA ARG A 60 20.37 3.64 12.03
C ARG A 60 19.25 3.87 11.04
N ALA A 61 18.17 4.55 11.44
CA ALA A 61 17.07 4.88 10.57
C ALA A 61 16.51 6.28 10.85
N LYS A 62 16.23 7.01 9.78
CA LYS A 62 15.64 8.37 9.80
C LYS A 62 14.29 8.32 9.04
N PRO A 63 13.16 8.09 9.72
CA PRO A 63 11.84 8.30 9.12
C PRO A 63 11.57 9.79 8.91
N GLY A 64 10.55 10.15 8.12
CA GLY A 64 10.24 11.54 7.79
C GLY A 64 11.35 12.23 6.98
N THR A 65 12.17 11.45 6.27
CA THR A 65 13.34 11.96 5.54
C THR A 65 13.24 11.60 4.06
N GLU A 66 13.06 12.62 3.22
CA GLU A 66 12.95 12.48 1.78
C GLU A 66 14.30 12.64 1.09
N VAL A 67 14.75 11.63 0.37
CA VAL A 67 15.89 11.76 -0.52
C VAL A 67 15.48 12.56 -1.75
N THR A 68 16.15 13.67 -2.02
CA THR A 68 15.84 14.58 -3.11
C THR A 68 16.83 14.49 -4.25
N ASP A 69 18.06 14.05 -4.00
CA ASP A 69 19.09 13.89 -5.03
C ASP A 69 20.14 12.82 -4.66
N ILE A 70 20.82 12.30 -5.68
CA ILE A 70 21.91 11.33 -5.55
C ILE A 70 23.08 11.79 -6.41
N ASP A 71 24.10 12.39 -5.79
CA ASP A 71 25.36 12.72 -6.44
C ASP A 71 26.24 11.47 -6.55
N ARG A 72 26.21 10.83 -7.70
CA ARG A 72 26.97 9.62 -7.96
C ARG A 72 28.47 9.85 -8.04
N ALA A 73 28.90 11.03 -8.46
CA ALA A 73 30.33 11.37 -8.60
C ALA A 73 30.97 11.53 -7.22
N ARG A 74 30.28 12.21 -6.31
CA ARG A 74 30.72 12.41 -4.91
C ARG A 74 30.33 11.23 -4.00
N LYS A 75 29.51 10.30 -4.47
CA LYS A 75 28.86 9.24 -3.67
C LYS A 75 28.14 9.82 -2.44
N VAL A 76 27.26 10.77 -2.66
CA VAL A 76 26.50 11.45 -1.62
C VAL A 76 25.01 11.39 -1.95
N VAL A 77 24.20 11.11 -0.95
CA VAL A 77 22.74 11.23 -0.99
C VAL A 77 22.36 12.53 -0.30
N VAL A 78 21.57 13.37 -0.97
CA VAL A 78 20.99 14.59 -0.40
C VAL A 78 19.59 14.28 0.10
N ALA A 79 19.33 14.56 1.36
CA ALA A 79 18.06 14.27 2.00
C ALA A 79 17.51 15.49 2.73
N ARG A 80 16.19 15.62 2.73
CA ARG A 80 15.44 16.69 3.40
C ARG A 80 14.58 16.10 4.52
N SER A 81 14.72 16.64 5.72
CA SER A 81 13.79 16.38 6.81
C SER A 81 12.42 16.97 6.48
N LEU A 82 11.36 16.18 6.55
CA LEU A 82 10.00 16.64 6.30
C LEU A 82 9.42 17.46 7.46
N ASP A 83 9.95 17.27 8.66
CA ASP A 83 9.50 17.98 9.87
C ASP A 83 10.13 19.38 9.97
N THR A 84 11.44 19.49 9.66
CA THR A 84 12.20 20.73 9.86
C THR A 84 12.55 21.46 8.57
N GLY A 85 12.46 20.79 7.42
CA GLY A 85 12.95 21.28 6.14
C GLY A 85 14.48 21.26 5.99
N ALA A 86 15.21 20.83 7.02
CA ALA A 86 16.69 20.79 7.00
C ALA A 86 17.19 19.83 5.92
N ILE A 87 18.24 20.25 5.21
CA ILE A 87 18.91 19.43 4.19
C ILE A 87 20.19 18.86 4.79
N GLU A 88 20.41 17.57 4.60
CA GLU A 88 21.58 16.84 5.04
C GLU A 88 22.20 16.07 3.87
N GLU A 89 23.53 15.98 3.85
CA GLU A 89 24.26 15.13 2.92
C GLU A 89 24.74 13.87 3.66
N HIS A 90 24.51 12.70 3.04
CA HIS A 90 24.92 11.41 3.57
C HIS A 90 25.88 10.72 2.58
N PRO A 91 27.17 10.62 2.88
CA PRO A 91 28.12 9.87 2.04
C PRO A 91 27.81 8.36 2.11
N TYR A 92 28.13 7.64 1.02
CA TYR A 92 27.97 6.19 0.96
C TYR A 92 29.09 5.50 0.17
N ASP A 93 29.42 4.30 0.57
CA ASP A 93 30.23 3.38 -0.25
C ASP A 93 29.36 2.58 -1.20
N LYS A 94 28.22 2.11 -0.70
CA LYS A 94 27.20 1.36 -1.45
C LYS A 94 25.81 1.91 -1.15
N LEU A 95 25.02 2.12 -2.19
CA LEU A 95 23.65 2.62 -2.09
C LEU A 95 22.66 1.54 -2.54
N ILE A 96 21.63 1.31 -1.73
CA ILE A 96 20.50 0.43 -2.05
C ILE A 96 19.28 1.32 -2.30
N LEU A 97 18.71 1.22 -3.49
CA LEU A 97 17.45 1.89 -3.84
C LEU A 97 16.29 0.93 -3.53
N ALA A 98 15.54 1.26 -2.48
CA ALA A 98 14.36 0.51 -2.05
C ALA A 98 13.14 1.45 -1.96
N THR A 99 12.91 2.24 -3.02
CA THR A 99 11.97 3.36 -3.07
C THR A 99 10.51 2.93 -3.22
N GLY A 100 10.23 1.62 -3.32
CA GLY A 100 8.88 1.09 -3.46
C GLY A 100 8.26 1.37 -4.82
N ALA A 101 6.93 1.37 -4.85
CA ALA A 101 6.13 1.59 -6.05
C ALA A 101 5.00 2.59 -5.75
N ARG A 102 4.39 3.11 -6.80
CA ARG A 102 3.15 3.88 -6.73
C ARG A 102 2.07 3.18 -7.56
N PRO A 103 0.80 3.25 -7.16
CA PRO A 103 -0.30 2.82 -8.00
C PRO A 103 -0.28 3.60 -9.32
N LYS A 104 -0.46 2.90 -10.42
CA LYS A 104 -0.64 3.56 -11.71
C LYS A 104 -2.11 3.99 -11.83
N MET A 105 -2.36 5.27 -11.68
CA MET A 105 -3.69 5.83 -11.90
C MET A 105 -3.96 5.92 -13.40
N PRO A 106 -5.07 5.38 -13.89
CA PRO A 106 -5.42 5.50 -15.30
C PRO A 106 -5.77 6.95 -15.64
N PRO A 107 -5.40 7.45 -16.84
CA PRO A 107 -5.72 8.82 -17.25
C PRO A 107 -7.17 8.91 -17.74
N VAL A 108 -8.13 8.68 -16.85
CA VAL A 108 -9.56 8.74 -17.16
C VAL A 108 -10.21 9.94 -16.48
N LYS A 109 -11.24 10.50 -17.12
CA LYS A 109 -11.99 11.62 -16.58
C LYS A 109 -12.62 11.24 -15.23
N GLY A 110 -12.60 12.17 -14.29
CA GLY A 110 -13.19 11.97 -12.97
C GLY A 110 -12.31 11.18 -11.98
N ILE A 111 -11.05 10.88 -12.31
CA ILE A 111 -10.15 10.12 -11.43
C ILE A 111 -9.87 10.81 -10.07
N ASP A 112 -10.03 12.14 -10.03
CA ASP A 112 -9.81 12.95 -8.84
C ASP A 112 -11.07 13.19 -7.99
N LEU A 113 -12.21 12.55 -8.37
CA LEU A 113 -13.45 12.63 -7.59
C LEU A 113 -13.27 12.04 -6.20
N LYS A 114 -13.97 12.60 -5.22
CA LYS A 114 -14.02 12.04 -3.86
C LYS A 114 -14.60 10.63 -3.90
N GLY A 115 -14.13 9.77 -3.01
CA GLY A 115 -14.54 8.37 -2.98
C GLY A 115 -13.67 7.44 -3.82
N ILE A 116 -12.76 7.98 -4.64
CA ILE A 116 -11.74 7.18 -5.33
C ILE A 116 -10.49 7.10 -4.47
N SER A 117 -10.00 5.89 -4.25
CA SER A 117 -8.83 5.62 -3.42
C SER A 117 -8.04 4.45 -3.98
N THR A 118 -6.77 4.41 -3.64
CA THR A 118 -5.90 3.23 -3.79
C THR A 118 -5.83 2.46 -2.47
N LEU A 119 -5.10 1.34 -2.45
CA LEU A 119 -4.75 0.61 -1.22
C LEU A 119 -3.26 0.28 -1.26
N GLN A 120 -2.44 1.32 -1.17
CA GLN A 120 -0.97 1.22 -1.27
C GLN A 120 -0.26 1.71 -0.02
N SER A 121 -0.86 2.64 0.70
CA SER A 121 -0.29 3.29 1.88
C SER A 121 -1.15 3.07 3.11
N MET A 122 -0.59 3.39 4.29
CA MET A 122 -1.34 3.37 5.53
C MET A 122 -2.46 4.43 5.53
N GLN A 123 -2.22 5.56 4.86
CA GLN A 123 -3.22 6.62 4.69
C GLN A 123 -4.42 6.13 3.89
N ASP A 124 -4.19 5.35 2.82
CA ASP A 124 -5.27 4.73 2.05
C ASP A 124 -6.07 3.75 2.91
N ALA A 125 -5.36 2.92 3.67
CA ALA A 125 -6.00 1.95 4.56
C ALA A 125 -6.81 2.64 5.68
N ASP A 126 -6.30 3.71 6.28
CA ASP A 126 -7.01 4.52 7.27
C ASP A 126 -8.26 5.18 6.65
N TYR A 127 -8.14 5.70 5.42
CA TYR A 127 -9.27 6.28 4.69
C TYR A 127 -10.36 5.24 4.42
N LEU A 128 -10.02 4.10 3.83
CA LEU A 128 -10.98 3.03 3.54
C LEU A 128 -11.61 2.47 4.82
N ARG A 129 -10.83 2.36 5.90
CA ARG A 129 -11.33 2.00 7.20
C ARG A 129 -12.36 2.98 7.74
N LYS A 130 -12.08 4.28 7.63
CA LYS A 130 -13.02 5.35 8.01
C LYS A 130 -14.31 5.26 7.21
N VAL A 131 -14.21 5.10 5.88
CA VAL A 131 -15.37 4.93 4.99
C VAL A 131 -16.24 3.75 5.43
N ARG A 132 -15.61 2.61 5.77
CA ARG A 132 -16.31 1.45 6.32
C ARG A 132 -17.03 1.75 7.62
N ASP A 133 -16.34 2.39 8.57
CA ASP A 133 -16.85 2.62 9.92
C ASP A 133 -17.98 3.65 9.94
N GLU A 134 -17.97 4.62 9.02
CA GLU A 134 -19.03 5.62 8.87
C GLU A 134 -20.35 5.03 8.35
N ARG A 135 -20.33 3.87 7.68
CA ARG A 135 -21.51 3.16 7.14
C ARG A 135 -22.45 4.01 6.29
N LYS A 136 -21.93 5.07 5.66
CA LYS A 136 -22.72 5.97 4.79
C LYS A 136 -22.91 5.41 3.38
N ILE A 137 -22.02 4.51 2.98
CA ILE A 137 -22.04 3.83 1.68
C ILE A 137 -22.10 2.32 1.89
N SER A 138 -22.71 1.61 0.96
CA SER A 138 -22.88 0.16 1.01
C SER A 138 -22.35 -0.55 -0.24
N LYS A 139 -21.88 0.20 -1.23
CA LYS A 139 -21.39 -0.34 -2.50
C LYS A 139 -19.97 0.13 -2.75
N ALA A 140 -19.14 -0.75 -3.29
CA ALA A 140 -17.80 -0.41 -3.75
C ALA A 140 -17.50 -1.05 -5.11
N ILE A 141 -16.81 -0.30 -5.96
CA ILE A 141 -16.27 -0.79 -7.22
C ILE A 141 -14.77 -0.91 -7.07
N ILE A 142 -14.24 -2.07 -7.36
CA ILE A 142 -12.79 -2.33 -7.37
C ILE A 142 -12.33 -2.40 -8.81
N VAL A 143 -11.43 -1.49 -9.17
CA VAL A 143 -10.84 -1.43 -10.50
C VAL A 143 -9.52 -2.19 -10.49
N GLY A 144 -9.51 -3.34 -11.15
CA GLY A 144 -8.41 -4.28 -11.22
C GLY A 144 -8.66 -5.58 -10.45
N GLY A 145 -8.63 -6.70 -11.15
CA GLY A 145 -8.82 -8.05 -10.61
C GLY A 145 -7.49 -8.76 -10.25
N GLY A 146 -6.43 -8.00 -9.98
CA GLY A 146 -5.16 -8.54 -9.47
C GLY A 146 -5.22 -8.90 -7.99
N LEU A 147 -4.08 -9.31 -7.39
CA LEU A 147 -4.00 -9.74 -5.98
C LEU A 147 -4.58 -8.70 -5.03
N ILE A 148 -4.12 -7.45 -5.10
CA ILE A 148 -4.59 -6.38 -4.20
C ILE A 148 -6.10 -6.14 -4.36
N GLY A 149 -6.61 -6.18 -5.61
CA GLY A 149 -8.04 -5.99 -5.87
C GLY A 149 -8.90 -7.12 -5.28
N ILE A 150 -8.45 -8.36 -5.37
CA ILE A 150 -9.18 -9.52 -4.82
C ILE A 150 -9.10 -9.52 -3.29
N GLU A 151 -7.96 -9.19 -2.69
CA GLU A 151 -7.83 -9.03 -1.23
C GLU A 151 -8.71 -7.89 -0.70
N ALA A 152 -8.77 -6.76 -1.42
CA ALA A 152 -9.67 -5.65 -1.10
C ALA A 152 -11.15 -6.06 -1.25
N CYS A 153 -11.47 -6.87 -2.27
CA CYS A 153 -12.81 -7.44 -2.47
C CYS A 153 -13.26 -8.25 -1.26
N GLU A 154 -12.43 -9.19 -0.81
CA GLU A 154 -12.72 -10.00 0.37
C GLU A 154 -12.91 -9.11 1.61
N ALA A 155 -11.96 -8.20 1.86
CA ALA A 155 -11.97 -7.35 3.04
C ALA A 155 -13.23 -6.47 3.12
N LEU A 156 -13.61 -5.83 2.02
CA LEU A 156 -14.79 -4.97 1.96
C LEU A 156 -16.10 -5.80 1.96
N HIS A 157 -16.09 -6.98 1.34
CA HIS A 157 -17.23 -7.90 1.41
C HIS A 157 -17.51 -8.34 2.86
N LEU A 158 -16.49 -8.77 3.59
CA LEU A 158 -16.59 -9.13 5.00
C LEU A 158 -17.06 -7.95 5.88
N ALA A 159 -16.75 -6.74 5.47
CA ALA A 159 -17.25 -5.51 6.09
C ALA A 159 -18.70 -5.14 5.71
N GLY A 160 -19.36 -5.93 4.84
CA GLY A 160 -20.76 -5.79 4.47
C GLY A 160 -21.03 -4.96 3.22
N PHE A 161 -20.01 -4.65 2.41
CA PHE A 161 -20.21 -3.95 1.15
C PHE A 161 -20.68 -4.88 0.04
N GLN A 162 -21.52 -4.35 -0.86
CA GLN A 162 -21.80 -4.96 -2.16
C GLN A 162 -20.67 -4.61 -3.12
N ILE A 163 -19.97 -5.61 -3.63
CA ILE A 163 -18.74 -5.40 -4.41
C ILE A 163 -18.98 -5.69 -5.89
N THR A 164 -18.46 -4.82 -6.73
CA THR A 164 -18.24 -5.08 -8.17
C THR A 164 -16.75 -4.96 -8.46
N VAL A 165 -16.15 -6.01 -8.99
CA VAL A 165 -14.76 -6.00 -9.52
C VAL A 165 -14.84 -5.78 -11.02
N VAL A 166 -14.09 -4.81 -11.54
CA VAL A 166 -13.96 -4.54 -12.98
C VAL A 166 -12.51 -4.77 -13.39
N GLU A 167 -12.30 -5.67 -14.35
CA GLU A 167 -10.99 -6.03 -14.87
C GLU A 167 -10.96 -5.89 -16.39
N VAL A 168 -9.98 -5.15 -16.90
CA VAL A 168 -9.81 -4.89 -18.35
C VAL A 168 -9.39 -6.15 -19.11
N LEU A 169 -8.65 -7.03 -18.46
CA LEU A 169 -8.20 -8.29 -19.06
C LEU A 169 -9.33 -9.35 -19.01
N PRO A 170 -9.23 -10.41 -19.82
CA PRO A 170 -10.31 -11.41 -19.92
C PRO A 170 -10.53 -12.25 -18.66
N GLN A 171 -9.65 -12.16 -17.67
CA GLN A 171 -9.76 -12.90 -16.41
C GLN A 171 -9.19 -12.10 -15.24
N ILE A 172 -9.64 -12.39 -14.02
CA ILE A 172 -8.96 -11.95 -12.80
C ILE A 172 -7.68 -12.76 -12.57
N LEU A 173 -6.79 -12.30 -11.68
CA LEU A 173 -5.56 -13.01 -11.28
C LEU A 173 -4.77 -13.54 -12.50
N THR A 174 -4.44 -12.66 -13.42
CA THR A 174 -3.88 -12.98 -14.75
C THR A 174 -2.55 -13.73 -14.74
N PHE A 175 -1.92 -13.89 -13.60
CA PHE A 175 -0.73 -14.73 -13.38
C PHE A 175 -1.07 -16.22 -13.21
N LEU A 176 -2.37 -16.57 -13.05
CA LEU A 176 -2.84 -17.94 -12.99
C LEU A 176 -3.24 -18.45 -14.38
N ASP A 177 -3.16 -19.75 -14.54
CA ASP A 177 -3.75 -20.42 -15.72
C ASP A 177 -5.27 -20.16 -15.74
N PRO A 178 -5.88 -20.06 -16.96
CA PRO A 178 -7.29 -19.71 -17.11
C PRO A 178 -8.25 -20.59 -16.28
N GLN A 179 -7.94 -21.87 -16.13
CA GLN A 179 -8.76 -22.81 -15.33
C GLN A 179 -8.73 -22.46 -13.85
N LEU A 180 -7.56 -22.09 -13.32
CA LEU A 180 -7.42 -21.69 -11.92
C LEU A 180 -8.03 -20.31 -11.68
N ALA A 181 -7.84 -19.38 -12.61
CA ALA A 181 -8.48 -18.06 -12.55
C ALA A 181 -10.02 -18.17 -12.55
N ALA A 182 -10.58 -19.07 -13.39
CA ALA A 182 -12.01 -19.33 -13.42
C ALA A 182 -12.54 -19.90 -12.10
N LEU A 183 -11.79 -20.79 -11.44
CA LEU A 183 -12.16 -21.30 -10.11
C LEU A 183 -12.19 -20.18 -9.07
N ALA A 184 -11.18 -19.29 -9.08
CA ALA A 184 -11.12 -18.14 -8.19
C ALA A 184 -12.29 -17.16 -8.47
N GLU A 185 -12.58 -16.87 -9.74
CA GLU A 185 -13.69 -15.99 -10.13
C GLU A 185 -15.04 -16.58 -9.69
N ASN A 186 -15.26 -17.86 -9.92
CA ASN A 186 -16.47 -18.54 -9.48
C ASN A 186 -16.64 -18.50 -7.96
N HIS A 187 -15.53 -18.62 -7.22
CA HIS A 187 -15.56 -18.48 -5.77
C HIS A 187 -15.97 -17.05 -5.36
N VAL A 188 -15.33 -16.03 -5.93
CA VAL A 188 -15.66 -14.62 -5.67
C VAL A 188 -17.14 -14.33 -5.97
N ARG A 189 -17.65 -14.80 -7.10
CA ARG A 189 -19.07 -14.69 -7.48
C ARG A 189 -19.98 -15.43 -6.50
N SER A 190 -19.61 -16.62 -6.06
CA SER A 190 -20.41 -17.41 -5.11
C SER A 190 -20.56 -16.74 -3.73
N LYS A 191 -19.63 -15.85 -3.40
CA LYS A 191 -19.69 -15.01 -2.19
C LYS A 191 -20.53 -13.73 -2.39
N GLY A 192 -21.10 -13.51 -3.57
CA GLY A 192 -22.01 -12.40 -3.86
C GLY A 192 -21.35 -11.16 -4.49
N ALA A 193 -20.06 -11.19 -4.79
CA ALA A 193 -19.44 -10.12 -5.54
C ALA A 193 -19.76 -10.25 -7.04
N ASN A 194 -20.01 -9.13 -7.70
CA ASN A 194 -20.10 -9.07 -9.16
C ASN A 194 -18.70 -8.93 -9.74
N VAL A 195 -18.39 -9.67 -10.81
CA VAL A 195 -17.09 -9.58 -11.51
C VAL A 195 -17.35 -9.31 -12.98
N ILE A 196 -16.75 -8.27 -13.52
CA ILE A 196 -16.83 -7.86 -14.92
C ILE A 196 -15.42 -7.90 -15.49
N THR A 197 -15.17 -8.85 -16.37
CA THR A 197 -13.87 -9.01 -17.06
C THR A 197 -13.99 -8.57 -18.52
N GLY A 198 -12.87 -8.28 -19.17
CA GLY A 198 -12.83 -7.79 -20.53
C GLY A 198 -13.38 -6.37 -20.69
N ASN A 199 -13.51 -5.63 -19.61
CA ASN A 199 -14.03 -4.25 -19.59
C ASN A 199 -13.10 -3.34 -18.80
N GLY A 200 -12.78 -2.18 -19.38
CA GLY A 200 -12.06 -1.10 -18.72
C GLY A 200 -13.00 -0.01 -18.21
N ILE A 201 -12.41 0.91 -17.42
CA ILE A 201 -13.09 2.12 -16.98
C ILE A 201 -12.92 3.21 -18.05
N ALA A 202 -14.03 3.76 -18.54
CA ALA A 202 -14.01 4.87 -19.49
C ALA A 202 -13.93 6.22 -18.78
N GLU A 203 -14.73 6.42 -17.74
CA GLU A 203 -14.74 7.62 -16.91
C GLU A 203 -15.38 7.33 -15.55
N PHE A 204 -15.12 8.20 -14.58
CA PHE A 204 -15.85 8.25 -13.32
C PHE A 204 -16.84 9.43 -13.38
N LEU A 205 -18.07 9.17 -12.99
CA LEU A 205 -19.13 10.16 -12.97
C LEU A 205 -19.46 10.51 -11.52
N GLY A 206 -19.66 11.78 -11.23
CA GLY A 206 -20.06 12.28 -9.93
C GLY A 206 -20.62 13.68 -10.04
N GLU A 207 -21.43 14.06 -9.06
CA GLU A 207 -21.97 15.41 -8.93
C GLU A 207 -21.21 16.13 -7.80
N ASP A 208 -20.91 17.43 -7.98
CA ASP A 208 -20.23 18.30 -7.02
C ASP A 208 -18.92 17.73 -6.43
N GLY A 209 -18.19 16.97 -7.23
CA GLY A 209 -16.92 16.39 -6.83
C GLY A 209 -17.04 15.16 -5.90
N VAL A 210 -18.19 14.52 -5.90
CA VAL A 210 -18.46 13.28 -5.13
C VAL A 210 -18.91 12.18 -6.09
#